data_fce6349678df5b5266db8d94cb5ce189
#
_entry.id   fce6349678df5b5266db8d94cb5ce189
#
_cell.length_a   1.000
_cell.length_b   1.000
_cell.length_c   1.000
_cell.angle_alpha   90.00
_cell.angle_beta   90.00
_cell.angle_gamma   90.00
#
_symmetry.space_group_name_H-M   'P 1'
#
loop_
_entity.id
_entity.type
_entity.pdbx_description
1 polymer ?
#
loop_
_entity_poly.entity_id
_entity_poly.type
_entity_poly.pdbx_seq_one_letter_code
_entity_poly.pdbx_strand_id
1 'polypeptide(L)'
;MLYSLSLQGNAPKVLSKVSKRGIPYVGILVSSLFTAIAVVLNFLIPGKVFLYLISIATIAGILNWTMIMITQIKFRHKIGPVEAQKLEFKLPFFPYSNYICIAFMAMIVILMAFLPDFVYALYLCPAWVIILYIAYKLKKGCKSLIH
;
A
#
# COMPACT_ATOMS: atom_id res chain seq x y z
N MET A 1 -1.69 -5.63 10.79
CA MET A 1 -1.81 -4.38 10.03
C MET A 1 -3.17 -3.69 10.21
N LEU A 2 -4.31 -4.28 9.85
CA LEU A 2 -5.64 -3.65 10.01
C LEU A 2 -5.94 -3.17 11.42
N TYR A 3 -5.57 -3.94 12.43
CA TYR A 3 -5.68 -3.57 13.84
C TYR A 3 -4.87 -2.31 14.19
N SER A 4 -3.60 -2.26 13.82
CA SER A 4 -2.74 -1.09 14.09
C SER A 4 -3.24 0.18 13.40
N LEU A 5 -3.76 0.06 12.17
CA LEU A 5 -4.37 1.18 11.45
C LEU A 5 -5.64 1.69 12.12
N SER A 6 -6.44 0.79 12.72
CA SER A 6 -7.64 1.19 13.46
C SER A 6 -7.32 1.89 14.78
N LEU A 7 -6.26 1.49 15.48
CA LEU A 7 -5.77 2.18 16.70
C LEU A 7 -5.27 3.60 16.39
N GLN A 8 -4.62 3.79 15.23
CA GLN A 8 -4.16 5.10 14.75
C GLN A 8 -5.29 5.99 14.20
N GLY A 9 -6.55 5.51 14.20
CA GLY A 9 -7.68 6.25 13.66
C GLY A 9 -7.75 6.29 12.12
N ASN A 10 -6.88 5.55 11.41
CA ASN A 10 -6.82 5.49 9.95
C ASN A 10 -7.76 4.44 9.36
N ALA A 11 -8.31 3.53 10.18
CA ALA A 11 -9.29 2.52 9.79
C ALA A 11 -10.51 2.57 10.72
N PRO A 12 -11.66 1.96 10.35
CA PRO A 12 -12.85 1.90 11.19
C PRO A 12 -12.56 1.28 12.56
N LYS A 13 -13.12 1.86 13.62
CA LYS A 13 -12.95 1.40 15.00
C LYS A 13 -13.39 -0.06 15.24
N VAL A 14 -14.25 -0.59 14.35
CA VAL A 14 -14.69 -1.99 14.43
C VAL A 14 -13.52 -2.96 14.30
N LEU A 15 -12.48 -2.61 13.54
CA LEU A 15 -11.28 -3.43 13.33
C LEU A 15 -10.34 -3.46 14.56
N SER A 16 -10.57 -2.59 15.55
CA SER A 16 -9.82 -2.60 16.82
C SER A 16 -10.37 -3.59 17.84
N LYS A 17 -11.50 -4.26 17.54
CA LYS A 17 -12.05 -5.26 18.46
C LYS A 17 -11.16 -6.49 18.53
N VAL A 18 -10.76 -6.82 19.77
CA VAL A 18 -9.97 -8.02 20.08
C VAL A 18 -10.80 -9.01 20.88
N SER A 19 -10.53 -10.28 20.71
CA SER A 19 -11.08 -11.35 21.52
C SER A 19 -10.50 -11.30 22.94
N LYS A 20 -11.11 -12.02 23.91
CA LYS A 20 -10.59 -12.20 25.28
C LYS A 20 -9.13 -12.68 25.32
N ARG A 21 -8.64 -13.29 24.23
CA ARG A 21 -7.26 -13.76 24.05
C ARG A 21 -6.35 -12.74 23.35
N GLY A 22 -6.76 -11.49 23.15
CA GLY A 22 -5.97 -10.46 22.47
C GLY A 22 -5.90 -10.58 20.94
N ILE A 23 -6.69 -11.46 20.31
CA ILE A 23 -6.65 -11.70 18.87
C ILE A 23 -7.63 -10.74 18.16
N PRO A 24 -7.19 -9.98 17.13
CA PRO A 24 -8.06 -9.07 16.35
C PRO A 24 -8.95 -9.85 15.37
N TYR A 25 -9.96 -10.53 15.89
CA TYR A 25 -10.81 -11.46 15.13
C TYR A 25 -11.57 -10.79 13.98
N VAL A 26 -11.97 -9.53 14.13
CA VAL A 26 -12.68 -8.79 13.06
C VAL A 26 -11.77 -8.58 11.85
N GLY A 27 -10.50 -8.22 12.09
CA GLY A 27 -9.52 -8.07 11.01
C GLY A 27 -9.27 -9.39 10.27
N ILE A 28 -9.22 -10.51 11.00
CA ILE A 28 -9.05 -11.84 10.43
C ILE A 28 -10.27 -12.24 9.61
N LEU A 29 -11.48 -12.05 10.14
CA LEU A 29 -12.72 -12.37 9.42
C LEU A 29 -12.85 -11.57 8.12
N VAL A 30 -12.55 -10.27 8.14
CA VAL A 30 -12.57 -9.43 6.93
C VAL A 30 -11.57 -9.95 5.90
N SER A 31 -10.33 -10.23 6.30
CA SER A 31 -9.31 -10.77 5.40
C SER A 31 -9.71 -12.14 4.84
N SER A 32 -10.26 -13.03 5.67
CA SER A 32 -10.72 -14.35 5.24
C SER A 32 -11.88 -14.25 4.26
N LEU A 33 -12.80 -13.31 4.45
CA LEU A 33 -13.92 -13.07 3.54
C LEU A 33 -13.41 -12.65 2.15
N PHE A 34 -12.48 -11.70 2.08
CA PHE A 34 -11.88 -11.28 0.79
C PHE A 34 -11.12 -12.43 0.12
N THR A 35 -10.40 -13.24 0.90
CA THR A 35 -9.71 -14.42 0.38
C THR A 35 -10.70 -15.45 -0.16
N ALA A 36 -11.79 -15.71 0.55
CA ALA A 36 -12.85 -16.62 0.09
C ALA A 36 -13.50 -16.15 -1.22
N ILE A 37 -13.79 -14.85 -1.32
CA ILE A 37 -14.31 -14.25 -2.56
C ILE A 37 -13.31 -14.45 -3.72
N ALA A 38 -12.02 -14.19 -3.49
CA ALA A 38 -10.98 -14.38 -4.51
C ALA A 38 -10.89 -15.85 -4.97
N VAL A 39 -11.00 -16.82 -4.06
CA VAL A 39 -10.99 -18.26 -4.37
C VAL A 39 -12.20 -18.63 -5.21
N VAL A 40 -13.41 -18.18 -4.84
CA VAL A 40 -14.64 -18.43 -5.60
C VAL A 40 -14.55 -17.84 -7.00
N LEU A 41 -14.09 -16.60 -7.13
CA LEU A 41 -13.91 -15.96 -8.44
C LEU A 41 -12.89 -16.72 -9.31
N ASN A 42 -11.81 -17.19 -8.71
CA ASN A 42 -10.80 -17.97 -9.43
C ASN A 42 -11.34 -19.34 -9.88
N PHE A 43 -12.25 -19.94 -9.12
CA PHE A 43 -12.93 -21.19 -9.50
C PHE A 43 -13.89 -20.97 -10.67
N LEU A 44 -14.63 -19.84 -10.68
CA LEU A 44 -15.62 -19.54 -11.73
C LEU A 44 -14.96 -19.15 -13.07
N ILE A 45 -13.83 -18.45 -13.02
CA ILE A 45 -13.12 -17.94 -14.22
C ILE A 45 -11.63 -18.28 -14.08
N PRO A 46 -11.25 -19.55 -14.24
CA PRO A 46 -9.87 -19.98 -14.06
C PRO A 46 -8.94 -19.32 -15.09
N GLY A 47 -7.75 -18.95 -14.64
CA GLY A 47 -6.68 -18.37 -15.46
C GLY A 47 -6.71 -16.86 -15.57
N LYS A 48 -7.81 -16.21 -15.95
CA LYS A 48 -7.88 -14.75 -16.09
C LYS A 48 -7.94 -14.01 -14.75
N VAL A 49 -8.75 -14.48 -13.82
CA VAL A 49 -8.91 -13.87 -12.50
C VAL A 49 -7.60 -13.93 -11.72
N PHE A 50 -6.88 -15.02 -11.78
CA PHE A 50 -5.58 -15.16 -11.14
C PHE A 50 -4.57 -14.11 -11.66
N LEU A 51 -4.48 -13.95 -12.98
CA LEU A 51 -3.61 -12.95 -13.60
C LEU A 51 -3.98 -11.52 -13.19
N TYR A 52 -5.26 -11.19 -13.15
CA TYR A 52 -5.72 -9.86 -12.70
C TYR A 52 -5.41 -9.62 -11.22
N LEU A 53 -5.65 -10.59 -10.35
CA LEU A 53 -5.35 -10.46 -8.91
C LEU A 53 -3.85 -10.27 -8.66
N ILE A 54 -3.00 -11.05 -9.32
CA ILE A 54 -1.55 -10.93 -9.17
C ILE A 54 -1.04 -9.60 -9.74
N SER A 55 -1.62 -9.12 -10.84
CA SER A 55 -1.27 -7.83 -11.43
C SER A 55 -1.60 -6.66 -10.51
N ILE A 56 -2.79 -6.68 -9.89
CA ILE A 56 -3.21 -5.67 -8.91
C ILE A 56 -2.32 -5.71 -7.67
N ALA A 57 -2.01 -6.91 -7.16
CA ALA A 57 -1.12 -7.08 -6.01
C ALA A 57 0.30 -6.57 -6.31
N THR A 58 0.82 -6.82 -7.50
CA THR A 58 2.14 -6.36 -7.94
C THR A 58 2.20 -4.83 -7.99
N ILE A 59 1.23 -4.17 -8.61
CA ILE A 59 1.19 -2.70 -8.68
C ILE A 59 1.04 -2.09 -7.29
N ALA A 60 0.18 -2.66 -6.44
CA ALA A 60 0.03 -2.20 -5.06
C ALA A 60 1.35 -2.33 -4.27
N GLY A 61 2.10 -3.41 -4.49
CA GLY A 61 3.43 -3.61 -3.94
C GLY A 61 4.44 -2.55 -4.42
N ILE A 62 4.50 -2.30 -5.72
CA ILE A 62 5.39 -1.28 -6.32
C ILE A 62 5.09 0.11 -5.74
N LEU A 63 3.80 0.49 -5.64
CA LEU A 63 3.40 1.76 -5.03
C LEU A 63 3.86 1.86 -3.57
N ASN A 64 3.65 0.80 -2.79
CA ASN A 64 4.07 0.77 -1.39
C ASN A 64 5.59 0.95 -1.25
N TRP A 65 6.38 0.22 -2.02
CA TRP A 65 7.84 0.34 -2.02
C TRP A 65 8.30 1.72 -2.48
N THR A 66 7.69 2.27 -3.51
CA THR A 66 7.99 3.64 -4.00
C THR A 66 7.71 4.69 -2.93
N MET A 67 6.57 4.56 -2.22
CA MET A 67 6.23 5.47 -1.10
C MET A 67 7.23 5.37 0.05
N ILE A 68 7.73 4.18 0.36
CA ILE A 68 8.77 3.98 1.38
C ILE A 68 10.05 4.71 0.98
N MET A 69 10.50 4.56 -0.28
CA MET A 69 11.71 5.23 -0.78
C MET A 69 11.59 6.75 -0.76
N ILE A 70 10.45 7.30 -1.21
CA ILE A 70 10.18 8.74 -1.17
C ILE A 70 10.17 9.25 0.27
N THR A 71 9.54 8.52 1.18
CA THR A 71 9.48 8.88 2.60
C THR A 71 10.86 8.89 3.23
N GLN A 72 11.70 7.91 2.90
CA GLN A 72 13.08 7.83 3.38
C GLN A 72 13.93 9.02 2.89
N ILE A 73 13.79 9.40 1.62
CA ILE A 73 14.49 10.59 1.07
C ILE A 73 14.06 11.84 1.83
N LYS A 74 12.75 12.08 1.97
CA LYS A 74 12.21 13.23 2.69
C LYS A 74 12.62 13.25 4.15
N PHE A 75 12.64 12.12 4.82
CA PHE A 75 13.04 11.99 6.21
C PHE A 75 14.51 12.38 6.40
N ARG A 76 15.40 11.89 5.56
CA ARG A 76 16.83 12.24 5.63
C ARG A 76 17.10 13.69 5.30
N HIS A 77 16.39 14.28 4.34
CA HIS A 77 16.47 15.71 4.08
C HIS A 77 16.01 16.58 5.27
N LYS A 78 14.99 16.11 6.02
CA LYS A 78 14.46 16.85 7.17
C LYS A 78 15.38 16.78 8.39
N ILE A 79 16.03 15.66 8.63
CA ILE A 79 16.95 15.47 9.77
C ILE A 79 18.27 16.24 9.56
N GLY A 80 18.69 16.42 8.31
CA GLY A 80 19.96 17.05 7.99
C GLY A 80 21.16 16.08 8.04
N PRO A 81 22.31 16.49 7.45
CA PRO A 81 23.45 15.59 7.24
C PRO A 81 24.15 15.16 8.53
N VAL A 82 24.13 15.99 9.58
CA VAL A 82 24.82 15.71 10.85
C VAL A 82 24.09 14.65 11.66
N GLU A 83 22.76 14.73 11.75
CA GLU A 83 21.96 13.74 12.48
C GLU A 83 21.76 12.46 11.67
N ALA A 84 21.74 12.55 10.35
CA ALA A 84 21.68 11.38 9.48
C ALA A 84 22.90 10.46 9.63
N GLN A 85 24.06 10.99 10.04
CA GLN A 85 25.25 10.19 10.34
C GLN A 85 25.19 9.47 11.69
N LYS A 86 24.34 9.89 12.61
CA LYS A 86 24.15 9.25 13.93
C LYS A 86 23.15 8.09 13.88
N LEU A 87 22.45 7.89 12.75
CA LEU A 87 21.52 6.78 12.61
C LEU A 87 22.25 5.43 12.66
N GLU A 88 21.72 4.53 13.44
CA GLU A 88 22.25 3.17 13.66
C GLU A 88 22.27 2.35 12.34
N PHE A 89 21.28 2.60 11.45
CA PHE A 89 21.22 2.02 10.11
C PHE A 89 21.51 3.07 9.02
N LYS A 90 22.74 3.01 8.48
CA LYS A 90 23.17 3.85 7.37
C LYS A 90 22.93 3.11 6.05
N LEU A 91 22.13 3.70 5.15
CA LEU A 91 22.02 3.17 3.79
C LEU A 91 23.31 3.52 3.04
N PRO A 92 24.06 2.51 2.51
CA PRO A 92 25.25 2.78 1.70
C PRO A 92 24.85 3.53 0.42
N PHE A 93 25.71 4.41 -0.04
CA PHE A 93 25.52 5.21 -1.26
C PHE A 93 24.26 6.08 -1.31
N PHE A 94 23.74 6.52 -0.16
CA PHE A 94 22.68 7.53 -0.15
C PHE A 94 23.19 8.86 -0.77
N PRO A 95 22.41 9.57 -1.65
CA PRO A 95 21.03 9.30 -2.09
C PRO A 95 20.91 8.41 -3.35
N TYR A 96 22.01 8.07 -4.01
CA TYR A 96 22.04 7.36 -5.30
C TYR A 96 21.30 6.02 -5.25
N SER A 97 21.47 5.26 -4.18
CA SER A 97 20.80 3.97 -3.99
C SER A 97 19.26 4.09 -4.08
N ASN A 98 18.67 5.12 -3.49
CA ASN A 98 17.22 5.33 -3.55
C ASN A 98 16.75 5.72 -4.96
N TYR A 99 17.51 6.54 -5.68
CA TYR A 99 17.15 6.90 -7.05
C TYR A 99 17.24 5.70 -8.00
N ILE A 100 18.24 4.84 -7.84
CA ILE A 100 18.38 3.60 -8.60
C ILE A 100 17.17 2.69 -8.33
N CYS A 101 16.78 2.51 -7.07
CA CYS A 101 15.59 1.71 -6.72
C CYS A 101 14.31 2.28 -7.34
N ILE A 102 14.10 3.59 -7.28
CA ILE A 102 12.92 4.24 -7.88
C ILE A 102 12.93 4.08 -9.41
N ALA A 103 14.09 4.26 -10.06
CA ALA A 103 14.24 4.04 -11.49
C ALA A 103 13.93 2.59 -11.89
N PHE A 104 14.39 1.61 -11.09
CA PHE A 104 14.10 0.22 -11.29
C PHE A 104 12.60 -0.09 -11.14
N MET A 105 11.93 0.48 -10.14
CA MET A 105 10.47 0.36 -9.97
C MET A 105 9.71 0.98 -11.14
N ALA A 106 10.15 2.15 -11.63
CA ALA A 106 9.57 2.78 -12.81
C ALA A 106 9.75 1.91 -14.07
N MET A 107 10.92 1.30 -14.24
CA MET A 107 11.19 0.36 -15.33
C MET A 107 10.24 -0.84 -15.30
N ILE A 108 9.97 -1.42 -14.14
CA ILE A 108 9.01 -2.53 -14.00
C ILE A 108 7.61 -2.08 -14.43
N VAL A 109 7.16 -0.89 -14.02
CA VAL A 109 5.85 -0.35 -14.41
C VAL A 109 5.78 -0.16 -15.93
N ILE A 110 6.85 0.33 -16.56
CA ILE A 110 6.93 0.48 -18.01
C ILE A 110 6.84 -0.90 -18.70
N LEU A 111 7.57 -1.90 -18.20
CA LEU A 111 7.50 -3.26 -18.74
C LEU A 111 6.10 -3.85 -18.61
N MET A 112 5.41 -3.61 -17.48
CA MET A 112 4.02 -4.05 -17.31
C MET A 112 3.07 -3.40 -18.33
N ALA A 113 3.35 -2.19 -18.80
CA ALA A 113 2.54 -1.52 -19.81
C ALA A 113 2.61 -2.19 -21.19
N PHE A 114 3.68 -2.93 -21.49
CA PHE A 114 3.84 -3.69 -22.72
C PHE A 114 3.18 -5.08 -22.69
N LEU A 115 2.78 -5.55 -21.52
CA LEU A 115 2.17 -6.86 -21.31
C LEU A 115 0.63 -6.71 -21.26
N PRO A 116 -0.13 -7.26 -22.22
CA PRO A 116 -1.58 -7.05 -22.33
C PRO A 116 -2.34 -7.52 -21.08
N ASP A 117 -1.87 -8.56 -20.39
CA ASP A 117 -2.51 -9.09 -19.19
C ASP A 117 -2.36 -8.16 -17.98
N PHE A 118 -1.37 -7.28 -17.97
CA PHE A 118 -1.08 -6.35 -16.88
C PHE A 118 -1.59 -4.93 -17.11
N VAL A 119 -1.96 -4.58 -18.33
CA VAL A 119 -2.44 -3.24 -18.68
C VAL A 119 -3.68 -2.84 -17.89
N TYR A 120 -4.60 -3.77 -17.67
CA TYR A 120 -5.82 -3.52 -16.88
C TYR A 120 -5.51 -3.09 -15.44
N ALA A 121 -4.50 -3.69 -14.82
CA ALA A 121 -4.06 -3.31 -13.48
C ALA A 121 -3.44 -1.91 -13.46
N LEU A 122 -2.75 -1.52 -14.53
CA LEU A 122 -2.17 -0.18 -14.67
C LEU A 122 -3.25 0.91 -14.74
N TYR A 123 -4.38 0.66 -15.40
CA TYR A 123 -5.53 1.58 -15.42
C TYR A 123 -6.30 1.60 -14.09
N LEU A 124 -6.41 0.45 -13.42
CA LEU A 124 -7.12 0.34 -12.15
C LEU A 124 -6.39 1.05 -11.01
N CYS A 125 -5.06 1.09 -11.07
CA CYS A 125 -4.21 1.67 -10.03
C CYS A 125 -4.48 3.18 -9.81
N PRO A 126 -4.41 4.07 -10.82
CA PRO A 126 -4.70 5.48 -10.62
C PRO A 126 -6.15 5.72 -10.19
N ALA A 127 -7.11 4.94 -10.70
CA ALA A 127 -8.50 5.00 -10.26
C ALA A 127 -8.61 4.70 -8.76
N TRP A 128 -7.94 3.67 -8.26
CA TRP A 128 -7.91 3.32 -6.85
C TRP A 128 -7.27 4.42 -5.99
N VAL A 129 -6.14 4.98 -6.41
CA VAL A 129 -5.47 6.09 -5.71
C VAL A 129 -6.37 7.32 -5.63
N ILE A 130 -7.10 7.64 -6.70
CA ILE A 130 -8.06 8.74 -6.72
C ILE A 130 -9.20 8.49 -5.74
N ILE A 131 -9.76 7.27 -5.70
CA ILE A 131 -10.81 6.89 -4.75
C ILE A 131 -10.31 7.05 -3.30
N LEU A 132 -9.11 6.56 -3.00
CA LEU A 132 -8.51 6.71 -1.67
C LEU A 132 -8.27 8.18 -1.31
N TYR A 133 -7.82 9.00 -2.25
CA TYR A 133 -7.61 10.43 -2.04
C TYR A 133 -8.92 11.17 -1.75
N ILE A 134 -9.98 10.86 -2.50
CA ILE A 134 -11.32 11.42 -2.28
C ILE A 134 -11.85 11.01 -0.91
N ALA A 135 -11.76 9.72 -0.56
CA ALA A 135 -12.18 9.19 0.73
C ALA A 135 -11.42 9.85 1.89
N TYR A 136 -10.12 10.07 1.73
CA TYR A 136 -9.30 10.78 2.71
C TYR A 136 -9.74 12.25 2.87
N LYS A 137 -9.99 12.95 1.77
CA LYS A 137 -10.42 14.36 1.78
C LYS A 137 -11.79 14.51 2.44
N LEU A 138 -12.74 13.62 2.14
CA LEU A 138 -14.05 13.59 2.78
C LEU A 138 -13.95 13.36 4.30
N LYS A 139 -13.11 12.42 4.73
CA LYS A 139 -12.87 12.16 6.15
C LYS A 139 -12.25 13.35 6.88
N LYS A 140 -11.33 14.05 6.23
CA LYS A 140 -10.68 15.25 6.79
C LYS A 140 -11.67 16.42 6.90
N GLY A 141 -12.53 16.62 5.91
CA GLY A 141 -13.58 17.63 5.95
C GLY A 141 -14.60 17.40 7.08
N CYS A 142 -14.97 16.14 7.30
CA CYS A 142 -15.89 15.79 8.39
C CYS A 142 -15.29 16.00 9.79
N LYS A 143 -13.97 15.88 9.94
CA LYS A 143 -13.26 16.11 11.20
C LYS A 143 -13.08 17.60 11.53
N SER A 144 -13.09 18.48 10.52
CA SER A 144 -13.00 19.93 10.66
C SER A 144 -14.34 20.58 11.07
N LEU A 145 -15.47 19.87 10.95
CA LEU A 145 -16.80 20.36 11.33
C LEU A 145 -17.20 20.02 12.77
N ILE A 146 -16.36 19.27 13.51
CA ILE A 146 -16.63 18.81 14.89
C ILE A 146 -15.73 19.54 15.90
N HIS A 147 -14.87 20.45 15.47
CA HIS A 147 -14.13 21.40 16.26
C HIS A 147 -14.54 22.81 15.89
#